data_0aa3884e73629602119a8501754642bf
#
_entry.id   0aa3884e73629602119a8501754642bf
#
_cell.length_a   1.000
_cell.length_b   1.000
_cell.length_c   1.000
_cell.angle_alpha   90.00
_cell.angle_beta   90.00
_cell.angle_gamma   90.00
#
_symmetry.space_group_name_H-M   'P 1'
#
loop_
_entity.id
_entity.type
_entity.pdbx_description
1 polymer ?
#
loop_
_entity_poly.entity_id
_entity_poly.type
_entity_poly.pdbx_seq_one_letter_code
_entity_poly.pdbx_strand_id
1 'polypeptide(L)'
;MSLLDMLQDQLSGEQAAQVSKRIGVDQAMGQKAIGAALPALMAALAGNARKKEGAARLADALERDHDGSILDDLSGFLSRGDTKDGEGILKHALGTRRPAVESEVARQTGLDAKAISGLLPLLAPLVMGALGRQKRQEGLDPNGLSSMLAGEGQRAREVAPGAMNLLGSLLDDEGDGLDAGDLADAGKKLFGGLFRKQK
;
A
#
# COMPACT_ATOMS: atom_id res chain seq x y z
N MET A 1 2.57 -11.61 -16.68
CA MET A 1 1.63 -10.62 -16.11
C MET A 1 1.98 -10.50 -14.64
N SER A 2 2.17 -9.29 -14.11
CA SER A 2 2.49 -9.12 -12.70
C SER A 2 1.24 -9.25 -11.84
N LEU A 3 1.42 -9.45 -10.52
CA LEU A 3 0.30 -9.46 -9.58
C LEU A 3 -0.41 -8.11 -9.56
N LEU A 4 0.36 -7.03 -9.67
CA LEU A 4 -0.16 -5.67 -9.74
C LEU A 4 -1.04 -5.47 -11.00
N ASP A 5 -0.59 -5.92 -12.18
CA ASP A 5 -1.36 -5.84 -13.42
C ASP A 5 -2.67 -6.62 -13.30
N MET A 6 -2.60 -7.84 -12.77
CA MET A 6 -3.79 -8.68 -12.57
C MET A 6 -4.81 -8.01 -11.64
N LEU A 7 -4.35 -7.42 -10.54
CA LEU A 7 -5.25 -6.72 -9.61
C LEU A 7 -5.87 -5.46 -10.24
N GLN A 8 -5.10 -4.71 -11.03
CA GLN A 8 -5.62 -3.54 -11.76
C GLN A 8 -6.69 -3.94 -12.77
N ASP A 9 -6.48 -5.03 -13.51
CA ASP A 9 -7.46 -5.56 -14.45
C ASP A 9 -8.72 -6.03 -13.75
N GLN A 10 -8.61 -6.78 -12.64
CA GLN A 10 -9.75 -7.24 -11.85
C GLN A 10 -10.53 -6.11 -11.18
N LEU A 11 -9.86 -5.01 -10.84
CA LEU A 11 -10.45 -3.82 -10.22
C LEU A 11 -10.78 -2.73 -11.25
N SER A 12 -10.97 -3.11 -12.52
CA SER A 12 -11.43 -2.23 -13.60
C SER A 12 -12.94 -2.34 -13.83
N GLY A 13 -13.48 -1.54 -14.73
CA GLY A 13 -14.88 -1.64 -15.15
C GLY A 13 -15.90 -1.53 -14.02
N GLU A 14 -16.71 -2.57 -13.82
CA GLU A 14 -17.79 -2.59 -12.81
C GLU A 14 -17.22 -2.55 -11.38
N GLN A 15 -16.13 -3.24 -11.10
CA GLN A 15 -15.50 -3.25 -9.79
C GLN A 15 -14.96 -1.87 -9.42
N ALA A 16 -14.37 -1.15 -10.37
CA ALA A 16 -13.97 0.23 -10.17
C ALA A 16 -15.17 1.14 -9.87
N ALA A 17 -16.31 0.93 -10.55
CA ALA A 17 -17.53 1.69 -10.27
C ALA A 17 -18.07 1.41 -8.85
N GLN A 18 -18.03 0.16 -8.39
CA GLN A 18 -18.44 -0.21 -7.02
C GLN A 18 -17.52 0.45 -5.97
N VAL A 19 -16.20 0.39 -6.16
CA VAL A 19 -15.22 1.06 -5.29
C VAL A 19 -15.46 2.57 -5.28
N SER A 20 -15.63 3.19 -6.46
CA SER A 20 -15.87 4.63 -6.61
C SER A 20 -17.11 5.09 -5.85
N LYS A 21 -18.22 4.36 -6.00
CA LYS A 21 -19.46 4.60 -5.25
C LYS A 21 -19.24 4.53 -3.74
N ARG A 22 -18.42 3.58 -3.31
CA ARG A 22 -18.14 3.35 -1.89
C ARG A 22 -17.37 4.50 -1.26
N ILE A 23 -16.38 5.03 -1.97
CA ILE A 23 -15.55 6.15 -1.49
C ILE A 23 -16.14 7.53 -1.85
N GLY A 24 -17.28 7.56 -2.56
CA GLY A 24 -18.01 8.79 -2.84
C GLY A 24 -17.42 9.64 -3.96
N VAL A 25 -16.80 9.02 -4.97
CA VAL A 25 -16.20 9.70 -6.13
C VAL A 25 -16.77 9.17 -7.44
N ASP A 26 -16.52 9.86 -8.56
CA ASP A 26 -16.84 9.34 -9.88
C ASP A 26 -15.94 8.16 -10.27
N GLN A 27 -16.34 7.39 -11.29
CA GLN A 27 -15.64 6.19 -11.70
C GLN A 27 -14.21 6.45 -12.20
N ALA A 28 -13.99 7.56 -12.90
CA ALA A 28 -12.65 7.89 -13.43
C ALA A 28 -11.68 8.22 -12.28
N MET A 29 -12.17 8.95 -11.28
CA MET A 29 -11.38 9.25 -10.07
C MET A 29 -11.14 8.01 -9.23
N GLY A 30 -12.12 7.10 -9.11
CA GLY A 30 -11.96 5.83 -8.41
C GLY A 30 -10.94 4.93 -9.10
N GLN A 31 -10.97 4.82 -10.42
CA GLN A 31 -9.98 4.07 -11.20
C GLN A 31 -8.56 4.63 -10.98
N LYS A 32 -8.42 5.96 -11.02
CA LYS A 32 -7.15 6.64 -10.74
C LYS A 32 -6.66 6.35 -9.31
N ALA A 33 -7.58 6.35 -8.34
CA ALA A 33 -7.28 6.07 -6.94
C ALA A 33 -6.81 4.62 -6.74
N ILE A 34 -7.47 3.64 -7.36
CA ILE A 34 -7.05 2.23 -7.35
C ILE A 34 -5.65 2.10 -7.94
N GLY A 35 -5.39 2.74 -9.10
CA GLY A 35 -4.10 2.72 -9.78
C GLY A 35 -2.94 3.29 -8.94
N ALA A 36 -3.22 4.25 -8.05
CA ALA A 36 -2.22 4.81 -7.14
C ALA A 36 -2.09 4.01 -5.82
N ALA A 37 -3.21 3.50 -5.29
CA ALA A 37 -3.24 2.81 -4.01
C ALA A 37 -2.64 1.40 -4.06
N LEU A 38 -2.88 0.64 -5.14
CA LEU A 38 -2.35 -0.73 -5.29
C LEU A 38 -0.82 -0.77 -5.24
N PRO A 39 -0.08 0.05 -6.04
CA PRO A 39 1.38 0.09 -5.93
C PRO A 39 1.87 0.47 -4.54
N ALA A 40 1.19 1.40 -3.87
CA ALA A 40 1.55 1.82 -2.52
C ALA A 40 1.42 0.69 -1.49
N LEU A 41 0.33 -0.09 -1.56
CA LEU A 41 0.13 -1.27 -0.71
C LEU A 41 1.16 -2.36 -1.00
N MET A 42 1.42 -2.65 -2.28
CA MET A 42 2.43 -3.64 -2.69
C MET A 42 3.82 -3.27 -2.19
N ALA A 43 4.21 -2.00 -2.32
CA ALA A 43 5.50 -1.53 -1.83
C ALA A 43 5.62 -1.62 -0.30
N ALA A 44 4.55 -1.32 0.43
CA ALA A 44 4.52 -1.45 1.88
C ALA A 44 4.71 -2.91 2.33
N LEU A 45 3.99 -3.84 1.68
CA LEU A 45 4.13 -5.28 1.96
C LEU A 45 5.52 -5.79 1.58
N ALA A 46 6.07 -5.36 0.44
CA ALA A 46 7.43 -5.68 0.02
C ALA A 46 8.47 -5.17 1.04
N GLY A 47 8.28 -3.95 1.56
CA GLY A 47 9.13 -3.39 2.61
C GLY A 47 9.14 -4.25 3.86
N ASN A 48 7.97 -4.68 4.34
CA ASN A 48 7.85 -5.54 5.52
C ASN A 48 8.47 -6.93 5.30
N ALA A 49 8.34 -7.48 4.10
CA ALA A 49 8.86 -8.81 3.75
C ALA A 49 10.38 -8.85 3.53
N ARG A 50 11.09 -7.71 3.53
CA ARG A 50 12.56 -7.66 3.48
C ARG A 50 13.20 -8.30 4.72
N LYS A 51 12.54 -8.19 5.88
CA LYS A 51 12.99 -8.83 7.12
C LYS A 51 12.45 -10.26 7.18
N LYS A 52 13.29 -11.24 7.57
CA LYS A 52 12.88 -12.65 7.65
C LYS A 52 11.62 -12.85 8.50
N GLU A 53 11.55 -12.17 9.63
CA GLU A 53 10.41 -12.23 10.55
C GLU A 53 9.15 -11.60 9.92
N GLY A 54 9.31 -10.57 9.10
CA GLY A 54 8.23 -9.95 8.35
C GLY A 54 7.69 -10.88 7.27
N ALA A 55 8.58 -11.51 6.49
CA ALA A 55 8.23 -12.49 5.47
C ALA A 55 7.52 -13.71 6.08
N ALA A 56 8.02 -14.23 7.22
CA ALA A 56 7.40 -15.35 7.91
C ALA A 56 5.99 -15.00 8.41
N ARG A 57 5.83 -13.88 9.11
CA ARG A 57 4.50 -13.41 9.57
C ARG A 57 3.52 -13.19 8.42
N LEU A 58 3.99 -12.63 7.31
CA LEU A 58 3.15 -12.45 6.13
C LEU A 58 2.74 -13.80 5.53
N ALA A 59 3.69 -14.74 5.38
CA ALA A 59 3.40 -16.07 4.88
C ALA A 59 2.37 -16.81 5.74
N ASP A 60 2.48 -16.71 7.08
CA ASP A 60 1.53 -17.29 8.03
C ASP A 60 0.14 -16.66 7.92
N ALA A 61 0.05 -15.32 7.77
CA ALA A 61 -1.21 -14.62 7.58
C ALA A 61 -1.90 -15.01 6.26
N LEU A 62 -1.13 -15.14 5.17
CA LEU A 62 -1.64 -15.58 3.87
C LEU A 62 -2.18 -17.03 3.92
N GLU A 63 -1.55 -17.88 4.72
CA GLU A 63 -1.96 -19.29 4.84
C GLU A 63 -3.23 -19.47 5.67
N ARG A 64 -3.35 -18.72 6.78
CA ARG A 64 -4.49 -18.85 7.71
C ARG A 64 -5.72 -18.09 7.27
N ASP A 65 -5.55 -16.85 6.82
CA ASP A 65 -6.63 -15.87 6.77
C ASP A 65 -6.91 -15.35 5.36
N HIS A 66 -5.96 -15.51 4.41
CA HIS A 66 -6.04 -14.89 3.08
C HIS A 66 -5.74 -15.87 1.97
N ASP A 67 -6.59 -16.86 1.84
CA ASP A 67 -6.40 -17.97 0.91
C ASP A 67 -6.71 -17.63 -0.57
N GLY A 68 -7.17 -16.43 -0.86
CA GLY A 68 -7.52 -15.95 -2.20
C GLY A 68 -8.98 -16.19 -2.59
N SER A 69 -9.79 -16.86 -1.75
CA SER A 69 -11.22 -17.06 -1.99
C SER A 69 -12.02 -15.76 -2.12
N ILE A 70 -11.53 -14.67 -1.51
CA ILE A 70 -12.11 -13.32 -1.64
C ILE A 70 -12.19 -12.85 -3.11
N LEU A 71 -11.28 -13.31 -3.96
CA LEU A 71 -11.25 -12.96 -5.39
C LEU A 71 -12.29 -13.70 -6.22
N ASP A 72 -12.88 -14.78 -5.68
CA ASP A 72 -13.91 -15.55 -6.37
C ASP A 72 -15.29 -14.87 -6.29
N ASP A 73 -15.51 -14.01 -5.26
CA ASP A 73 -16.71 -13.18 -5.10
C ASP A 73 -16.34 -11.72 -4.84
N LEU A 74 -15.58 -11.13 -5.75
CA LEU A 74 -15.10 -9.75 -5.63
C LEU A 74 -16.24 -8.73 -5.55
N SER A 75 -17.27 -8.90 -6.39
CA SER A 75 -18.46 -8.03 -6.39
C SER A 75 -19.23 -8.12 -5.08
N GLY A 76 -19.40 -9.31 -4.53
CA GLY A 76 -20.05 -9.51 -3.24
C GLY A 76 -19.25 -8.89 -2.10
N PHE A 77 -17.93 -9.04 -2.11
CA PHE A 77 -17.05 -8.39 -1.12
C PHE A 77 -17.17 -6.85 -1.18
N LEU A 78 -17.01 -6.26 -2.36
CA LEU A 78 -17.09 -4.82 -2.56
C LEU A 78 -18.48 -4.27 -2.20
N SER A 79 -19.55 -5.00 -2.48
CA SER A 79 -20.92 -4.62 -2.13
C SER A 79 -21.15 -4.59 -0.62
N ARG A 80 -20.63 -5.58 0.12
CA ARG A 80 -20.70 -5.61 1.60
C ARG A 80 -19.91 -4.47 2.20
N GLY A 81 -18.71 -4.18 1.65
CA GLY A 81 -17.84 -3.09 2.08
C GLY A 81 -17.36 -3.25 3.51
N ASP A 82 -17.13 -4.46 3.95
CA ASP A 82 -16.51 -4.72 5.24
C ASP A 82 -15.02 -4.36 5.17
N THR A 83 -14.64 -3.34 5.94
CA THR A 83 -13.26 -2.83 6.00
C THR A 83 -12.50 -3.28 7.24
N LYS A 84 -13.12 -4.06 8.13
CA LYS A 84 -12.53 -4.44 9.41
C LYS A 84 -11.24 -5.23 9.27
N ASP A 85 -11.23 -6.20 8.36
CA ASP A 85 -10.03 -6.98 8.05
C ASP A 85 -8.95 -6.10 7.40
N GLY A 86 -9.33 -5.25 6.45
CA GLY A 86 -8.43 -4.29 5.81
C GLY A 86 -7.78 -3.31 6.79
N GLU A 87 -8.51 -2.84 7.79
CA GLU A 87 -7.94 -2.02 8.86
C GLU A 87 -6.86 -2.76 9.66
N GLY A 88 -7.09 -4.04 9.95
CA GLY A 88 -6.10 -4.92 10.58
C GLY A 88 -4.85 -5.08 9.72
N ILE A 89 -5.03 -5.37 8.42
CA ILE A 89 -3.93 -5.49 7.46
C ILE A 89 -3.12 -4.19 7.39
N LEU A 90 -3.77 -3.04 7.23
CA LEU A 90 -3.10 -1.74 7.14
C LEU A 90 -2.32 -1.40 8.41
N LYS A 91 -2.86 -1.74 9.58
CA LYS A 91 -2.15 -1.56 10.85
C LYS A 91 -0.82 -2.32 10.88
N HIS A 92 -0.79 -3.55 10.34
CA HIS A 92 0.43 -4.36 10.29
C HIS A 92 1.34 -3.99 9.12
N ALA A 93 0.78 -3.65 7.95
CA ALA A 93 1.54 -3.33 6.76
C ALA A 93 2.15 -1.93 6.78
N LEU A 94 1.41 -0.94 7.28
CA LEU A 94 1.80 0.46 7.27
C LEU A 94 2.18 1.00 8.65
N GLY A 95 1.56 0.51 9.72
CA GLY A 95 1.79 0.98 11.08
C GLY A 95 1.64 2.50 11.21
N THR A 96 2.64 3.17 11.80
CA THR A 96 2.68 4.63 11.96
C THR A 96 2.84 5.39 10.64
N ARG A 97 3.23 4.72 9.55
CA ARG A 97 3.42 5.31 8.22
C ARG A 97 2.11 5.49 7.44
N ARG A 98 1.00 4.90 7.91
CA ARG A 98 -0.29 4.97 7.24
C ARG A 98 -0.72 6.39 6.85
N PRO A 99 -0.66 7.41 7.72
CA PRO A 99 -1.06 8.76 7.34
C PRO A 99 -0.22 9.36 6.21
N ALA A 100 1.08 9.06 6.16
CA ALA A 100 1.97 9.53 5.11
C ALA A 100 1.62 8.86 3.76
N VAL A 101 1.32 7.56 3.75
CA VAL A 101 0.88 6.82 2.57
C VAL A 101 -0.46 7.35 2.07
N GLU A 102 -1.44 7.55 2.96
CA GLU A 102 -2.74 8.12 2.62
C GLU A 102 -2.61 9.53 2.02
N SER A 103 -1.78 10.38 2.62
CA SER A 103 -1.52 11.74 2.13
C SER A 103 -0.87 11.74 0.75
N GLU A 104 0.06 10.84 0.49
CA GLU A 104 0.72 10.75 -0.81
C GLU A 104 -0.22 10.26 -1.91
N VAL A 105 -1.02 9.23 -1.63
CA VAL A 105 -2.03 8.76 -2.58
C VAL A 105 -3.07 9.87 -2.84
N ALA A 106 -3.50 10.61 -1.82
CA ALA A 106 -4.39 11.76 -1.95
C ALA A 106 -3.78 12.85 -2.85
N ARG A 107 -2.50 13.18 -2.64
CA ARG A 107 -1.77 14.17 -3.46
C ARG A 107 -1.69 13.76 -4.93
N GLN A 108 -1.41 12.49 -5.23
CA GLN A 108 -1.28 11.99 -6.61
C GLN A 108 -2.62 11.94 -7.33
N THR A 109 -3.66 11.59 -6.62
CA THR A 109 -4.99 11.41 -7.20
C THR A 109 -5.79 12.71 -7.25
N GLY A 110 -5.50 13.66 -6.35
CA GLY A 110 -6.29 14.85 -6.11
C GLY A 110 -7.54 14.58 -5.29
N LEU A 111 -7.67 13.40 -4.69
CA LEU A 111 -8.78 13.04 -3.81
C LEU A 111 -8.52 13.52 -2.38
N ASP A 112 -9.61 13.70 -1.62
CA ASP A 112 -9.50 14.02 -0.21
C ASP A 112 -9.02 12.82 0.63
N ALA A 113 -8.48 13.12 1.81
CA ALA A 113 -7.95 12.10 2.71
C ALA A 113 -9.02 11.10 3.17
N LYS A 114 -10.29 11.51 3.25
CA LYS A 114 -11.41 10.65 3.64
C LYS A 114 -11.69 9.58 2.59
N ALA A 115 -11.67 9.94 1.31
CA ALA A 115 -11.83 8.99 0.22
C ALA A 115 -10.70 7.95 0.23
N ILE A 116 -9.44 8.38 0.43
CA ILE A 116 -8.28 7.48 0.48
C ILE A 116 -8.31 6.59 1.73
N SER A 117 -8.63 7.13 2.90
CA SER A 117 -8.75 6.32 4.13
C SER A 117 -9.88 5.28 4.06
N GLY A 118 -10.91 5.51 3.26
CA GLY A 118 -11.94 4.52 2.93
C GLY A 118 -11.50 3.51 1.87
N LEU A 119 -10.65 3.91 0.93
CA LEU A 119 -10.18 3.07 -0.18
C LEU A 119 -9.18 2.00 0.28
N LEU A 120 -8.15 2.39 1.02
CA LEU A 120 -7.07 1.47 1.38
C LEU A 120 -7.54 0.22 2.14
N PRO A 121 -8.47 0.32 3.12
CA PRO A 121 -9.00 -0.87 3.80
C PRO A 121 -9.85 -1.78 2.90
N LEU A 122 -10.43 -1.25 1.82
CA LEU A 122 -11.15 -2.08 0.84
C LEU A 122 -10.17 -2.85 -0.06
N LEU A 123 -9.04 -2.25 -0.41
CA LEU A 123 -8.07 -2.88 -1.31
C LEU A 123 -7.13 -3.86 -0.59
N ALA A 124 -6.82 -3.63 0.68
CA ALA A 124 -5.84 -4.43 1.41
C ALA A 124 -6.17 -5.93 1.47
N PRO A 125 -7.42 -6.37 1.76
CA PRO A 125 -7.78 -7.79 1.72
C PRO A 125 -7.68 -8.41 0.33
N LEU A 126 -7.95 -7.63 -0.73
CA LEU A 126 -7.84 -8.10 -2.11
C LEU A 126 -6.38 -8.34 -2.49
N VAL A 127 -5.48 -7.44 -2.10
CA VAL A 127 -4.03 -7.62 -2.28
C VAL A 127 -3.55 -8.86 -1.52
N MET A 128 -3.97 -9.02 -0.25
CA MET A 128 -3.62 -10.20 0.55
C MET A 128 -4.16 -11.49 -0.06
N GLY A 129 -5.40 -11.49 -0.52
CA GLY A 129 -6.00 -12.65 -1.20
C GLY A 129 -5.25 -13.02 -2.48
N ALA A 130 -4.86 -12.03 -3.29
CA ALA A 130 -4.07 -12.26 -4.50
C ALA A 130 -2.69 -12.85 -4.17
N LEU A 131 -2.00 -12.31 -3.15
CA LEU A 131 -0.73 -12.85 -2.66
C LEU A 131 -0.87 -14.28 -2.11
N GLY A 132 -1.93 -14.57 -1.36
CA GLY A 132 -2.19 -15.90 -0.83
C GLY A 132 -2.47 -16.92 -1.94
N ARG A 133 -3.24 -16.54 -2.95
CA ARG A 133 -3.46 -17.36 -4.15
C ARG A 133 -2.16 -17.66 -4.88
N GLN A 134 -1.34 -16.63 -5.13
CA GLN A 134 -0.05 -16.77 -5.79
C GLN A 134 0.91 -17.65 -4.98
N LYS A 135 1.02 -17.39 -3.65
CA LYS A 135 1.85 -18.21 -2.73
C LYS A 135 1.51 -19.69 -2.85
N ARG A 136 0.22 -20.04 -2.87
CA ARG A 136 -0.22 -21.44 -2.99
C ARG A 136 0.02 -22.04 -4.35
N GLN A 137 -0.26 -21.30 -5.42
CA GLN A 137 -0.07 -21.79 -6.79
C GLN A 137 1.39 -22.07 -7.10
N GLU A 138 2.32 -21.27 -6.59
CA GLU A 138 3.74 -21.41 -6.82
C GLU A 138 4.48 -22.18 -5.70
N GLY A 139 3.78 -22.56 -4.62
CA GLY A 139 4.38 -23.26 -3.49
C GLY A 139 5.43 -22.42 -2.77
N LEU A 140 5.23 -21.09 -2.67
CA LEU A 140 6.25 -20.20 -2.12
C LEU A 140 6.40 -20.36 -0.61
N ASP A 141 7.63 -20.56 -0.17
CA ASP A 141 8.06 -20.40 1.21
C ASP A 141 8.23 -18.90 1.56
N PRO A 142 8.53 -18.53 2.81
CA PRO A 142 8.71 -17.11 3.16
C PRO A 142 9.81 -16.39 2.37
N ASN A 143 10.86 -17.09 1.93
CA ASN A 143 11.94 -16.50 1.12
C ASN A 143 11.48 -16.27 -0.32
N GLY A 144 10.78 -17.24 -0.91
CA GLY A 144 10.16 -17.12 -2.22
C GLY A 144 9.15 -15.98 -2.27
N LEU A 145 8.29 -15.86 -1.22
CA LEU A 145 7.34 -14.77 -1.06
C LEU A 145 8.06 -13.40 -0.98
N SER A 146 9.15 -13.31 -0.20
CA SER A 146 9.96 -12.08 -0.10
C SER A 146 10.55 -11.69 -1.47
N SER A 147 11.07 -12.66 -2.21
CA SER A 147 11.66 -12.45 -3.54
C SER A 147 10.61 -11.99 -4.56
N MET A 148 9.43 -12.62 -4.55
CA MET A 148 8.31 -12.22 -5.40
C MET A 148 7.87 -10.79 -5.08
N LEU A 149 7.66 -10.46 -3.81
CA LEU A 149 7.27 -9.12 -3.38
C LEU A 149 8.34 -8.06 -3.70
N ALA A 150 9.63 -8.40 -3.65
CA ALA A 150 10.68 -7.48 -4.07
C ALA A 150 10.55 -7.12 -5.55
N GLY A 151 10.23 -8.10 -6.41
CA GLY A 151 9.95 -7.86 -7.83
C GLY A 151 8.71 -6.99 -8.06
N GLU A 152 7.61 -7.28 -7.37
CA GLU A 152 6.37 -6.47 -7.44
C GLU A 152 6.59 -5.06 -6.90
N GLY A 153 7.36 -4.90 -5.81
CA GLY A 153 7.74 -3.59 -5.27
C GLY A 153 8.58 -2.77 -6.25
N GLN A 154 9.41 -3.42 -7.07
CA GLN A 154 10.18 -2.76 -8.11
C GLN A 154 9.28 -2.28 -9.25
N ARG A 155 8.33 -3.11 -9.71
CA ARG A 155 7.31 -2.72 -10.69
C ARG A 155 6.42 -1.59 -10.18
N ALA A 156 6.01 -1.64 -8.91
CA ALA A 156 5.24 -0.57 -8.29
C ALA A 156 5.99 0.79 -8.38
N ARG A 157 7.32 0.80 -8.26
CA ARG A 157 8.16 1.99 -8.44
C ARG A 157 8.18 2.49 -9.89
N GLU A 158 8.15 1.60 -10.86
CA GLU A 158 8.13 1.96 -12.29
C GLU A 158 6.80 2.61 -12.69
N VAL A 159 5.67 2.08 -12.20
CA VAL A 159 4.34 2.59 -12.55
C VAL A 159 3.89 3.81 -11.70
N ALA A 160 4.46 3.99 -10.51
CA ALA A 160 4.14 5.10 -9.61
C ALA A 160 5.40 5.72 -8.96
N PRO A 161 6.35 6.27 -9.75
CA PRO A 161 7.64 6.74 -9.23
C PRO A 161 7.53 7.84 -8.18
N GLY A 162 6.53 8.71 -8.26
CA GLY A 162 6.31 9.79 -7.29
C GLY A 162 5.89 9.29 -5.90
N ALA A 163 4.98 8.30 -5.84
CA ALA A 163 4.56 7.67 -4.59
C ALA A 163 5.72 6.89 -3.95
N MET A 164 6.53 6.27 -4.80
CA MET A 164 7.56 5.35 -4.35
C MET A 164 8.79 6.05 -3.77
N ASN A 165 9.14 7.25 -4.23
CA ASN A 165 10.27 7.99 -3.67
C ASN A 165 10.00 8.38 -2.21
N LEU A 166 8.78 8.82 -1.88
CA LEU A 166 8.38 9.10 -0.51
C LEU A 166 8.21 7.84 0.33
N LEU A 167 7.60 6.79 -0.23
CA LEU A 167 7.49 5.50 0.45
C LEU A 167 8.86 4.85 0.64
N GLY A 168 9.77 4.98 -0.32
CA GLY A 168 11.14 4.49 -0.21
C GLY A 168 11.87 5.15 0.97
N SER A 169 11.84 6.46 1.07
CA SER A 169 12.46 7.19 2.19
C SER A 169 11.81 6.86 3.54
N LEU A 170 10.48 6.62 3.56
CA LEU A 170 9.75 6.23 4.77
C LEU A 170 9.96 4.75 5.15
N LEU A 171 10.28 3.88 4.18
CA LEU A 171 10.50 2.45 4.40
C LEU A 171 11.97 2.12 4.66
N ASP A 172 12.90 2.92 4.14
CA ASP A 172 14.34 2.76 4.35
C ASP A 172 14.82 3.36 5.70
N ASP A 173 13.98 4.18 6.35
CA ASP A 173 14.28 4.86 7.62
C ASP A 173 13.97 4.00 8.87
N GLU A 174 13.91 2.69 8.76
CA GLU A 174 13.87 1.78 9.91
C GLU A 174 15.27 1.42 10.43
N GLY A 175 16.16 2.41 10.54
CA GLY A 175 17.47 2.26 11.20
C GLY A 175 17.54 2.93 12.57
N ASP A 176 16.87 4.07 12.75
CA ASP A 176 16.79 4.78 14.05
C ASP A 176 15.52 5.63 14.03
N GLY A 177 14.68 5.46 15.05
CA GLY A 177 13.51 6.29 15.23
C GLY A 177 13.91 7.76 15.20
N LEU A 178 13.50 8.47 14.15
CA LEU A 178 13.52 9.93 14.18
C LEU A 178 12.62 10.36 15.33
N ASP A 179 13.23 10.65 16.46
CA ASP A 179 12.59 11.33 17.58
C ASP A 179 12.11 12.71 17.08
N ALA A 180 10.99 13.18 17.63
CA ALA A 180 10.48 14.53 17.33
C ALA A 180 11.54 15.64 17.46
N GLY A 181 12.66 15.36 18.15
CA GLY A 181 13.87 16.16 18.23
C GLY A 181 14.65 16.27 16.91
N ASP A 182 14.75 15.21 16.12
CA ASP A 182 15.52 15.20 14.87
C ASP A 182 14.81 15.99 13.75
N LEU A 183 13.47 15.98 13.73
CA LEU A 183 12.68 16.83 12.82
C LEU A 183 12.82 18.32 13.16
N ALA A 184 12.93 18.66 14.45
CA ALA A 184 13.17 20.04 14.89
C ALA A 184 14.59 20.53 14.53
N ASP A 185 15.58 19.63 14.54
CA ASP A 185 16.97 19.96 14.20
C ASP A 185 17.21 20.03 12.69
N ALA A 186 16.54 19.19 11.89
CA ALA A 186 16.51 19.29 10.43
C ALA A 186 15.84 20.60 9.97
N GLY A 187 14.73 21.00 10.61
CA GLY A 187 14.08 22.28 10.39
C GLY A 187 15.01 23.47 10.71
N LYS A 188 15.74 23.45 11.81
CA LYS A 188 16.70 24.49 12.18
C LYS A 188 17.89 24.59 11.22
N LYS A 189 18.38 23.45 10.68
CA LYS A 189 19.49 23.45 9.69
C LYS A 189 19.04 23.99 8.34
N LEU A 190 17.82 23.75 7.92
CA LEU A 190 17.25 24.29 6.67
C LEU A 190 16.95 25.79 6.76
N PHE A 191 16.43 26.26 7.88
CA PHE A 191 16.11 27.69 8.07
C PHE A 191 17.25 28.52 8.63
N GLY A 192 18.25 27.92 9.33
CA GLY A 192 19.39 28.62 9.89
C GLY A 192 20.39 29.13 8.86
N GLY A 193 20.37 28.58 7.63
CA GLY A 193 21.25 29.03 6.52
C GLY A 193 20.79 30.30 5.80
N LEU A 194 19.52 30.70 5.95
CA LEU A 194 18.95 31.82 5.19
C LEU A 194 19.15 33.21 5.86
N PHE A 195 19.51 33.26 7.15
CA PHE A 195 19.65 34.52 7.90
C PHE A 195 21.07 34.94 8.17
N ARG A 196 22.08 34.34 7.49
CA ARG A 196 23.49 34.69 7.71
C ARG A 196 24.13 35.39 6.53
N LYS A 197 23.45 36.41 5.96
CA LYS A 197 24.12 37.37 5.05
C LYS A 197 23.44 38.73 5.08
N GLN A 198 23.69 39.48 6.16
CA GLN A 198 23.74 40.96 6.14
C GLN A 198 24.48 41.45 7.36
N LYS A 199 25.77 41.65 7.20
CA LYS A 199 26.57 42.74 7.79
C LYS A 199 27.81 42.91 6.94
#